data_c63eadee80325c0296dc97fc39d3ed09
#
_entry.id   c63eadee80325c0296dc97fc39d3ed09
#
_cell.length_a   1.000
_cell.length_b   1.000
_cell.length_c   1.000
_cell.angle_alpha   90.00
_cell.angle_beta   90.00
_cell.angle_gamma   90.00
#
_symmetry.space_group_name_H-M   'P 1'
#
loop_
_entity.id
_entity.type
_entity.pdbx_description
1 polymer ?
#
loop_
_entity_poly.entity_id
_entity_poly.type
_entity_poly.pdbx_seq_one_letter_code
_entity_poly.pdbx_strand_id
1 'polypeptide(L)'
;MIRRIFTSSFITVLLSFAAYSAYAQEKPLLGYNKLKTYVSYFNAIDTETVKNYVTNDHAYNWMAKNIPLFECPDSAIQKIYYYRWWTFRKHLKQTPDGFIFTEFITPVKFTGVYNSSSSALGHQIYEGRWLHDPQYINDYIKFWLYVDPKQKKPHLHTFSSWIDDAVYNYYLVNNDKKFIEQVIPALNTDYRQWEAEKQLPSKLFWQFDVRDAMEESISGSRIVKNKRPTINSYMYGNAVALSKMASLLGIDSVKNKYSKKAIELKKLVQDSLWNDSASFFQVRRPDGSFADAREELGFIPWYFKLPDDKPAYAKQWDQLTDEKGFNAPWGITTAERRHPLFRTHGTGHGCEWDGAVWPFATTQTLKGLAVLLTNYQNKGSMTPAVFYNELHKYALSHIKRGVPYLGEYQDEKTGYWLKGDNPRSSYYNHSGFCDLVINDLVGLKPRADNMLEVFPLIPQNQWKWFALDNVLYHGQRISILWDKTGSKYHKGKGFIIYIDGKPIMRCAKLKHVLLKMPV
;
A
#
# COMPACT_ATOMS: atom_id res chain seq x y z
N MET A 1 50.61 -36.43 64.07
CA MET A 1 49.43 -37.20 63.64
C MET A 1 48.32 -36.20 63.31
N ILE A 2 48.26 -35.76 62.04
CA ILE A 2 47.36 -34.68 61.59
C ILE A 2 46.30 -35.33 60.66
N ARG A 3 45.05 -35.31 61.11
CA ARG A 3 43.88 -35.74 60.29
C ARG A 3 43.47 -34.61 59.33
N ARG A 4 43.50 -34.89 58.04
CA ARG A 4 42.89 -34.06 57.01
C ARG A 4 41.38 -34.35 56.90
N ILE A 5 40.57 -33.33 57.05
CA ILE A 5 39.13 -33.36 56.81
C ILE A 5 38.91 -32.94 55.36
N PHE A 6 38.32 -33.80 54.51
CA PHE A 6 37.86 -33.49 53.20
C PHE A 6 36.42 -33.00 53.32
N THR A 7 36.17 -31.71 52.97
CA THR A 7 34.82 -31.17 52.76
C THR A 7 34.49 -31.31 51.31
N SER A 8 33.48 -32.13 51.00
CA SER A 8 32.90 -32.29 49.68
C SER A 8 31.87 -31.20 49.46
N SER A 9 32.14 -30.26 48.53
CA SER A 9 31.16 -29.25 48.09
C SER A 9 30.33 -29.83 46.96
N PHE A 10 29.07 -30.09 47.23
CA PHE A 10 28.07 -30.39 46.20
C PHE A 10 27.70 -29.09 45.48
N ILE A 11 28.06 -28.95 44.21
CA ILE A 11 27.59 -27.92 43.32
C ILE A 11 26.28 -28.42 42.70
N THR A 12 25.16 -27.86 43.16
CA THR A 12 23.85 -28.10 42.58
C THR A 12 23.71 -27.19 41.34
N VAL A 13 23.83 -27.76 40.16
CA VAL A 13 23.53 -27.06 38.89
C VAL A 13 22.02 -27.05 38.70
N LEU A 14 21.39 -25.90 38.93
CA LEU A 14 20.01 -25.63 38.56
C LEU A 14 19.93 -25.45 37.04
N LEU A 15 19.53 -26.48 36.31
CA LEU A 15 19.11 -26.42 34.94
C LEU A 15 17.72 -25.78 34.90
N SER A 16 17.65 -24.46 34.62
CA SER A 16 16.43 -23.78 34.26
C SER A 16 16.03 -24.19 32.85
N PHE A 17 15.11 -25.14 32.72
CA PHE A 17 14.38 -25.41 31.49
C PHE A 17 13.46 -24.20 31.22
N ALA A 18 13.90 -23.30 30.37
CA ALA A 18 12.99 -22.37 29.70
C ALA A 18 12.10 -23.21 28.81
N ALA A 19 10.89 -23.49 29.26
CA ALA A 19 9.84 -24.05 28.43
C ALA A 19 9.47 -23.01 27.37
N TYR A 20 10.12 -23.08 26.23
CA TYR A 20 9.54 -22.51 25.02
C TYR A 20 8.26 -23.29 24.74
N SER A 21 7.11 -22.75 25.14
CA SER A 21 5.83 -23.21 24.64
C SER A 21 5.82 -22.92 23.14
N ALA A 22 6.21 -23.92 22.35
CA ALA A 22 5.89 -23.94 20.93
C ALA A 22 4.35 -23.93 20.86
N TYR A 23 3.76 -22.75 20.69
CA TYR A 23 2.39 -22.65 20.23
C TYR A 23 2.34 -23.46 18.93
N ALA A 24 1.68 -24.61 18.96
CA ALA A 24 1.38 -25.36 17.76
C ALA A 24 0.66 -24.38 16.83
N GLN A 25 1.29 -24.04 15.73
CA GLN A 25 0.75 -23.08 14.77
C GLN A 25 -0.57 -23.66 14.27
N GLU A 26 -1.69 -23.10 14.72
CA GLU A 26 -3.00 -23.58 14.31
C GLU A 26 -3.07 -23.58 12.77
N LYS A 27 -3.53 -24.72 12.23
CA LYS A 27 -3.64 -24.89 10.78
C LYS A 27 -4.64 -23.88 10.24
N PRO A 28 -4.28 -23.10 9.20
CA PRO A 28 -5.21 -22.16 8.58
C PRO A 28 -6.54 -22.81 8.20
N LEU A 29 -7.63 -22.03 8.23
CA LEU A 29 -8.94 -22.49 7.79
C LEU A 29 -8.94 -22.87 6.31
N LEU A 30 -8.20 -22.08 5.50
CA LEU A 30 -7.91 -22.40 4.11
C LEU A 30 -6.67 -23.29 4.02
N GLY A 31 -6.77 -24.41 3.32
CA GLY A 31 -5.60 -25.23 3.03
C GLY A 31 -4.68 -24.55 2.00
N TYR A 32 -3.43 -24.97 1.98
CA TYR A 32 -2.42 -24.43 1.06
C TYR A 32 -2.48 -24.95 -0.38
N ASN A 33 -3.42 -25.83 -0.72
CA ASN A 33 -3.48 -26.47 -2.05
C ASN A 33 -3.64 -25.45 -3.18
N LYS A 34 -4.51 -24.45 -3.02
CA LYS A 34 -4.69 -23.38 -4.01
C LYS A 34 -3.43 -22.55 -4.19
N LEU A 35 -2.80 -22.16 -3.09
CA LEU A 35 -1.52 -21.45 -3.13
C LEU A 35 -0.48 -22.26 -3.89
N LYS A 36 -0.34 -23.57 -3.61
CA LYS A 36 0.58 -24.47 -4.31
C LYS A 36 0.31 -24.51 -5.81
N THR A 37 -0.96 -24.65 -6.21
CA THR A 37 -1.37 -24.65 -7.61
C THR A 37 -0.99 -23.34 -8.32
N TYR A 38 -1.28 -22.19 -7.72
CA TYR A 38 -0.94 -20.89 -8.29
C TYR A 38 0.57 -20.69 -8.41
N VAL A 39 1.33 -21.00 -7.35
CA VAL A 39 2.80 -20.89 -7.38
C VAL A 39 3.42 -21.79 -8.44
N SER A 40 2.96 -23.04 -8.55
CA SER A 40 3.43 -23.96 -9.59
C SER A 40 3.17 -23.40 -11.01
N TYR A 41 1.98 -22.82 -11.22
CA TYR A 41 1.63 -22.19 -12.50
C TYR A 41 2.51 -20.95 -12.78
N PHE A 42 2.71 -20.06 -11.81
CA PHE A 42 3.52 -18.86 -12.00
C PHE A 42 5.00 -19.20 -12.24
N ASN A 43 5.52 -20.20 -11.52
CA ASN A 43 6.88 -20.68 -11.76
C ASN A 43 7.07 -21.27 -13.17
N ALA A 44 6.05 -21.97 -13.69
CA ALA A 44 6.11 -22.61 -15.01
C ALA A 44 6.14 -21.61 -16.18
N ILE A 45 5.60 -20.40 -15.98
CA ILE A 45 5.58 -19.34 -17.01
C ILE A 45 6.72 -18.33 -16.86
N ASP A 46 7.58 -18.47 -15.85
CA ASP A 46 8.68 -17.56 -15.57
C ASP A 46 10.05 -18.19 -15.83
N THR A 47 10.89 -17.51 -16.60
CA THR A 47 12.26 -17.96 -16.89
C THR A 47 13.25 -17.68 -15.76
N GLU A 48 12.87 -16.89 -14.77
CA GLU A 48 13.67 -16.46 -13.60
C GLU A 48 15.11 -16.00 -13.97
N THR A 49 15.18 -15.07 -14.91
CA THR A 49 16.47 -14.54 -15.40
C THR A 49 17.28 -13.81 -14.32
N VAL A 50 16.62 -13.28 -13.29
CA VAL A 50 17.25 -12.66 -12.12
C VAL A 50 16.72 -13.33 -10.84
N LYS A 51 17.64 -13.77 -10.00
CA LYS A 51 17.36 -14.42 -8.72
C LYS A 51 17.74 -13.49 -7.58
N ASN A 52 16.76 -13.11 -6.77
CA ASN A 52 16.96 -12.39 -5.51
C ASN A 52 16.92 -13.38 -4.32
N TYR A 53 16.59 -12.90 -3.12
CA TYR A 53 16.63 -13.70 -1.88
C TYR A 53 15.73 -14.94 -1.94
N VAL A 54 14.53 -14.83 -2.52
CA VAL A 54 13.59 -15.96 -2.64
C VAL A 54 13.46 -16.36 -4.11
N THR A 55 14.02 -17.50 -4.49
CA THR A 55 13.92 -18.05 -5.85
C THR A 55 12.56 -18.72 -6.08
N ASN A 56 12.25 -19.05 -7.35
CA ASN A 56 11.01 -19.76 -7.71
C ASN A 56 10.86 -21.09 -6.96
N ASP A 57 11.95 -21.85 -6.80
CA ASP A 57 11.93 -23.12 -6.06
C ASP A 57 11.54 -22.97 -4.59
N HIS A 58 11.81 -21.83 -3.99
CA HIS A 58 11.48 -21.51 -2.61
C HIS A 58 10.19 -20.69 -2.47
N ALA A 59 9.58 -20.26 -3.57
CA ALA A 59 8.42 -19.36 -3.58
C ALA A 59 7.24 -19.90 -2.77
N TYR A 60 6.88 -21.18 -2.97
CA TYR A 60 5.78 -21.79 -2.23
C TYR A 60 6.02 -21.78 -0.71
N ASN A 61 7.18 -22.22 -0.26
CA ASN A 61 7.50 -22.30 1.17
C ASN A 61 7.52 -20.91 1.80
N TRP A 62 8.11 -19.93 1.10
CA TRP A 62 8.16 -18.56 1.60
C TRP A 62 6.75 -17.94 1.65
N MET A 63 5.94 -18.09 0.61
CA MET A 63 4.57 -17.56 0.59
C MET A 63 3.69 -18.23 1.64
N ALA A 64 3.75 -19.57 1.77
CA ALA A 64 2.99 -20.29 2.79
C ALA A 64 3.30 -19.83 4.22
N LYS A 65 4.55 -19.41 4.48
CA LYS A 65 4.99 -18.90 5.77
C LYS A 65 4.57 -17.43 6.00
N ASN A 66 4.58 -16.59 4.94
CA ASN A 66 4.63 -15.14 5.11
C ASN A 66 3.39 -14.38 4.67
N ILE A 67 2.47 -14.94 3.89
CA ILE A 67 1.33 -14.20 3.37
C ILE A 67 -0.01 -14.65 3.93
N PRO A 68 -1.00 -13.76 4.05
CA PRO A 68 -2.38 -14.15 4.26
C PRO A 68 -2.93 -14.94 3.07
N LEU A 69 -3.83 -15.89 3.35
CA LEU A 69 -4.52 -16.67 2.32
C LEU A 69 -5.85 -16.01 1.96
N PHE A 70 -6.22 -16.08 0.68
CA PHE A 70 -7.47 -15.50 0.18
C PHE A 70 -8.17 -16.40 -0.80
N GLU A 71 -9.48 -16.51 -0.67
CA GLU A 71 -10.34 -17.25 -1.59
C GLU A 71 -11.64 -16.51 -1.83
N CYS A 72 -12.05 -16.42 -3.11
CA CYS A 72 -13.32 -15.82 -3.51
C CYS A 72 -13.83 -16.46 -4.83
N PRO A 73 -15.10 -16.21 -5.23
CA PRO A 73 -15.63 -16.73 -6.49
C PRO A 73 -15.13 -15.97 -7.72
N ASP A 74 -14.57 -14.78 -7.56
CA ASP A 74 -13.94 -13.99 -8.63
C ASP A 74 -12.54 -14.54 -8.93
N SER A 75 -12.41 -15.31 -9.97
CA SER A 75 -11.15 -15.98 -10.34
C SER A 75 -10.06 -15.01 -10.77
N ALA A 76 -10.41 -13.84 -11.31
CA ALA A 76 -9.44 -12.80 -11.69
C ALA A 76 -8.82 -12.18 -10.43
N ILE A 77 -9.65 -11.67 -9.52
CA ILE A 77 -9.17 -11.08 -8.26
C ILE A 77 -8.35 -12.09 -7.46
N GLN A 78 -8.84 -13.35 -7.32
CA GLN A 78 -8.11 -14.37 -6.56
C GLN A 78 -6.77 -14.75 -7.20
N LYS A 79 -6.72 -14.92 -8.53
CA LYS A 79 -5.48 -15.24 -9.25
C LYS A 79 -4.46 -14.13 -9.10
N ILE A 80 -4.88 -12.86 -9.28
CA ILE A 80 -3.98 -11.72 -9.20
C ILE A 80 -3.54 -11.44 -7.77
N TYR A 81 -4.35 -11.69 -6.75
CA TYR A 81 -3.91 -11.64 -5.36
C TYR A 81 -2.67 -12.52 -5.12
N TYR A 82 -2.69 -13.80 -5.54
CA TYR A 82 -1.54 -14.69 -5.39
C TYR A 82 -0.39 -14.32 -6.34
N TYR A 83 -0.69 -13.85 -7.55
CA TYR A 83 0.32 -13.38 -8.50
C TYR A 83 1.08 -12.18 -7.96
N ARG A 84 0.40 -11.21 -7.35
CA ARG A 84 1.01 -10.03 -6.76
C ARG A 84 1.91 -10.39 -5.57
N TRP A 85 1.52 -11.30 -4.69
CA TRP A 85 2.42 -11.83 -3.66
C TRP A 85 3.61 -12.58 -4.26
N TRP A 86 3.38 -13.36 -5.31
CA TRP A 86 4.44 -14.08 -6.00
C TRP A 86 5.43 -13.14 -6.68
N THR A 87 4.98 -12.03 -7.30
CA THR A 87 5.86 -10.99 -7.84
C THR A 87 6.56 -10.20 -6.73
N PHE A 88 5.84 -9.81 -5.66
CA PHE A 88 6.38 -9.03 -4.55
C PHE A 88 7.59 -9.72 -3.90
N ARG A 89 7.53 -11.05 -3.68
CA ARG A 89 8.67 -11.81 -3.14
C ARG A 89 9.91 -11.77 -4.03
N LYS A 90 9.76 -11.63 -5.37
CA LYS A 90 10.90 -11.51 -6.30
C LYS A 90 11.73 -10.26 -6.06
N HIS A 91 11.13 -9.22 -5.49
CA HIS A 91 11.78 -7.96 -5.17
C HIS A 91 12.46 -7.95 -3.80
N LEU A 92 12.24 -8.97 -2.97
CA LEU A 92 12.91 -9.10 -1.69
C LEU A 92 14.39 -9.45 -1.91
N LYS A 93 15.27 -8.53 -1.49
CA LYS A 93 16.71 -8.66 -1.62
C LYS A 93 17.37 -8.57 -0.25
N GLN A 94 18.26 -9.50 0.04
CA GLN A 94 19.12 -9.43 1.21
C GLN A 94 20.39 -8.67 0.88
N THR A 95 20.75 -7.71 1.71
CA THR A 95 21.95 -6.89 1.60
C THR A 95 22.74 -6.92 2.90
N PRO A 96 24.01 -6.46 2.94
CA PRO A 96 24.72 -6.28 4.21
C PRO A 96 24.02 -5.34 5.19
N ASP A 97 23.13 -4.47 4.71
CA ASP A 97 22.38 -3.50 5.51
C ASP A 97 20.97 -3.99 5.89
N GLY A 98 20.66 -5.27 5.68
CA GLY A 98 19.36 -5.87 5.93
C GLY A 98 18.54 -6.12 4.65
N PHE A 99 17.28 -6.46 4.82
CA PHE A 99 16.37 -6.72 3.72
C PHE A 99 15.84 -5.42 3.10
N ILE A 100 15.70 -5.44 1.77
CA ILE A 100 15.09 -4.35 1.02
C ILE A 100 14.11 -4.90 -0.02
N PHE A 101 13.21 -4.03 -0.49
CA PHE A 101 12.41 -4.28 -1.68
C PHE A 101 12.93 -3.42 -2.83
N THR A 102 13.14 -4.04 -3.99
CA THR A 102 13.50 -3.30 -5.22
C THR A 102 12.24 -2.89 -5.97
N GLU A 103 12.34 -1.86 -6.79
CA GLU A 103 11.28 -1.48 -7.73
C GLU A 103 11.37 -2.28 -9.02
N PHE A 104 12.62 -2.52 -9.49
CA PHE A 104 12.92 -3.26 -10.72
C PHE A 104 13.57 -4.59 -10.39
N ILE A 105 13.29 -5.63 -11.20
CA ILE A 105 14.02 -6.90 -11.12
C ILE A 105 15.41 -6.73 -11.77
N THR A 106 15.46 -6.21 -13.00
CA THR A 106 16.74 -5.93 -13.67
C THR A 106 17.39 -4.68 -13.11
N PRO A 107 18.72 -4.67 -12.90
CA PRO A 107 19.41 -3.47 -12.43
C PRO A 107 19.26 -2.29 -13.39
N VAL A 108 19.05 -1.09 -12.83
CA VAL A 108 19.03 0.18 -13.57
C VAL A 108 20.02 1.16 -12.96
N LYS A 109 20.64 2.01 -13.80
CA LYS A 109 21.78 2.84 -13.40
C LYS A 109 21.47 3.86 -12.28
N PHE A 110 20.23 4.37 -12.21
CA PHE A 110 19.86 5.42 -11.27
C PHE A 110 19.37 4.92 -9.90
N THR A 111 19.33 3.60 -9.66
CA THR A 111 18.76 2.99 -8.45
C THR A 111 19.82 2.53 -7.45
N GLY A 112 21.07 2.95 -7.61
CA GLY A 112 22.17 2.61 -6.69
C GLY A 112 22.60 1.13 -6.76
N VAL A 113 23.55 0.76 -5.92
CA VAL A 113 24.18 -0.57 -5.97
C VAL A 113 23.23 -1.71 -5.62
N TYR A 114 22.14 -1.42 -4.89
CA TYR A 114 21.15 -2.42 -4.49
C TYR A 114 19.89 -2.44 -5.37
N ASN A 115 19.85 -1.61 -6.40
CA ASN A 115 18.70 -1.49 -7.30
C ASN A 115 17.43 -1.05 -6.57
N SER A 116 17.55 -0.03 -5.69
CA SER A 116 16.46 0.50 -4.88
C SER A 116 16.03 1.90 -5.37
N SER A 117 14.73 2.21 -5.29
CA SER A 117 14.14 3.52 -5.63
C SER A 117 13.13 3.94 -4.57
N SER A 118 13.08 5.24 -4.25
CA SER A 118 12.13 5.78 -3.28
C SER A 118 10.75 6.09 -3.87
N SER A 119 10.59 6.01 -5.19
CA SER A 119 9.34 6.35 -5.90
C SER A 119 8.13 5.53 -5.41
N ALA A 120 8.33 4.22 -5.20
CA ALA A 120 7.28 3.29 -4.83
C ALA A 120 7.31 2.88 -3.34
N LEU A 121 8.18 3.49 -2.54
CA LEU A 121 8.42 3.13 -1.14
C LEU A 121 7.14 3.00 -0.31
N GLY A 122 6.23 3.97 -0.42
CA GLY A 122 4.97 3.94 0.30
C GLY A 122 4.08 2.75 -0.10
N HIS A 123 3.96 2.44 -1.39
CA HIS A 123 3.22 1.27 -1.86
C HIS A 123 3.82 -0.04 -1.35
N GLN A 124 5.15 -0.15 -1.38
CA GLN A 124 5.87 -1.34 -0.94
C GLN A 124 5.69 -1.60 0.57
N ILE A 125 5.69 -0.55 1.40
CA ILE A 125 5.42 -0.68 2.84
C ILE A 125 3.95 -1.06 3.08
N TYR A 126 3.00 -0.45 2.38
CA TYR A 126 1.58 -0.79 2.51
C TYR A 126 1.25 -2.22 2.08
N GLU A 127 1.86 -2.71 1.00
CA GLU A 127 1.70 -4.09 0.57
C GLU A 127 2.38 -5.04 1.58
N GLY A 128 3.63 -4.74 1.95
CA GLY A 128 4.44 -5.59 2.82
C GLY A 128 4.01 -5.59 4.31
N ARG A 129 3.18 -4.64 4.76
CA ARG A 129 2.69 -4.60 6.16
C ARG A 129 1.90 -5.85 6.58
N TRP A 130 1.44 -6.63 5.60
CA TRP A 130 0.69 -7.87 5.82
C TRP A 130 1.59 -9.13 5.84
N LEU A 131 2.90 -8.98 5.61
CA LEU A 131 3.85 -10.08 5.76
C LEU A 131 3.95 -10.49 7.24
N HIS A 132 4.03 -11.80 7.48
CA HIS A 132 4.11 -12.33 8.85
C HIS A 132 5.46 -12.07 9.50
N ASP A 133 6.55 -12.00 8.72
CA ASP A 133 7.88 -11.66 9.22
C ASP A 133 8.10 -10.14 9.14
N PRO A 134 8.05 -9.43 10.27
CA PRO A 134 8.20 -7.98 10.30
C PRO A 134 9.61 -7.53 9.95
N GLN A 135 10.62 -8.41 9.99
CA GLN A 135 12.00 -8.06 9.72
C GLN A 135 12.16 -7.45 8.33
N TYR A 136 11.44 -7.97 7.32
CA TYR A 136 11.56 -7.48 5.94
C TYR A 136 11.21 -5.99 5.82
N ILE A 137 10.13 -5.56 6.45
CA ILE A 137 9.70 -4.16 6.40
C ILE A 137 10.48 -3.28 7.38
N ASN A 138 10.82 -3.80 8.57
CA ASN A 138 11.67 -3.09 9.53
C ASN A 138 13.03 -2.72 8.92
N ASP A 139 13.70 -3.68 8.29
CA ASP A 139 14.98 -3.46 7.63
C ASP A 139 14.85 -2.48 6.46
N TYR A 140 13.78 -2.61 5.65
CA TYR A 140 13.54 -1.74 4.51
C TYR A 140 13.30 -0.29 4.91
N ILE A 141 12.53 -0.03 5.97
CA ILE A 141 12.33 1.32 6.52
C ILE A 141 13.66 1.88 7.03
N LYS A 142 14.44 1.09 7.80
CA LYS A 142 15.75 1.50 8.29
C LYS A 142 16.75 1.78 7.19
N PHE A 143 16.73 0.99 6.12
CA PHE A 143 17.57 1.22 4.95
C PHE A 143 17.35 2.62 4.36
N TRP A 144 16.09 3.06 4.21
CA TRP A 144 15.79 4.38 3.68
C TRP A 144 16.14 5.51 4.64
N LEU A 145 15.99 5.32 5.94
CA LEU A 145 16.23 6.35 6.95
C LEU A 145 17.70 6.50 7.33
N TYR A 146 18.47 5.40 7.39
CA TYR A 146 19.81 5.40 8.02
C TYR A 146 20.97 5.03 7.09
N VAL A 147 20.74 4.29 5.99
CA VAL A 147 21.83 3.87 5.10
C VAL A 147 22.31 5.06 4.25
N ASP A 148 23.63 5.23 4.14
CA ASP A 148 24.25 6.30 3.37
C ASP A 148 23.77 6.31 1.90
N PRO A 149 23.05 7.37 1.48
CA PRO A 149 22.49 7.45 0.14
C PRO A 149 23.56 7.60 -0.97
N LYS A 150 24.73 8.12 -0.65
CA LYS A 150 25.76 8.41 -1.66
C LYS A 150 26.35 7.16 -2.29
N GLN A 151 26.33 6.05 -1.57
CA GLN A 151 26.98 4.81 -2.00
C GLN A 151 26.00 3.70 -2.39
N LYS A 152 24.83 3.62 -1.75
CA LYS A 152 24.00 2.41 -1.79
C LYS A 152 22.62 2.61 -2.41
N LYS A 153 22.05 3.79 -2.32
CA LYS A 153 20.71 4.14 -2.83
C LYS A 153 20.68 5.57 -3.34
N PRO A 154 19.69 5.93 -4.17
CA PRO A 154 19.36 7.33 -4.43
C PRO A 154 19.00 8.04 -3.13
N HIS A 155 19.12 9.37 -3.09
CA HIS A 155 18.63 10.17 -1.96
C HIS A 155 17.13 9.91 -1.75
N LEU A 156 16.67 9.83 -0.49
CA LEU A 156 15.26 9.55 -0.19
C LEU A 156 14.33 10.58 -0.86
N HIS A 157 14.75 11.86 -0.90
CA HIS A 157 14.02 12.95 -1.58
C HIS A 157 14.22 13.00 -3.10
N THR A 158 14.75 11.95 -3.72
CA THR A 158 14.75 11.83 -5.19
C THR A 158 13.33 11.89 -5.73
N PHE A 159 12.39 11.28 -5.02
CA PHE A 159 10.96 11.33 -5.33
C PHE A 159 10.14 11.76 -4.11
N SER A 160 8.98 12.38 -4.35
CA SER A 160 8.01 12.67 -3.31
C SER A 160 7.58 11.39 -2.59
N SER A 161 7.48 11.43 -1.27
CA SER A 161 7.24 10.24 -0.44
C SER A 161 6.24 10.50 0.67
N TRP A 162 5.44 9.47 1.00
CA TRP A 162 4.56 9.43 2.17
C TRP A 162 5.06 8.41 3.20
N ILE A 163 6.39 8.41 3.44
CA ILE A 163 7.04 7.42 4.30
C ILE A 163 6.49 7.43 5.73
N ASP A 164 6.25 8.61 6.34
CA ASP A 164 5.76 8.67 7.72
C ASP A 164 4.37 8.05 7.84
N ASP A 165 3.49 8.33 6.86
CA ASP A 165 2.16 7.74 6.79
C ASP A 165 2.24 6.23 6.60
N ALA A 166 3.10 5.74 5.72
CA ALA A 166 3.30 4.32 5.49
C ALA A 166 3.83 3.60 6.75
N VAL A 167 4.79 4.19 7.46
CA VAL A 167 5.34 3.65 8.72
C VAL A 167 4.27 3.61 9.81
N TYR A 168 3.45 4.67 9.95
CA TYR A 168 2.35 4.63 10.89
C TYR A 168 1.32 3.55 10.55
N ASN A 169 0.97 3.39 9.27
CA ASN A 169 0.05 2.36 8.82
C ASN A 169 0.63 0.94 8.92
N TYR A 170 1.94 0.77 8.85
CA TYR A 170 2.62 -0.47 9.20
C TYR A 170 2.48 -0.78 10.71
N TYR A 171 2.70 0.23 11.58
CA TYR A 171 2.46 0.10 13.02
C TYR A 171 1.03 -0.35 13.34
N LEU A 172 0.02 0.18 12.65
CA LEU A 172 -1.37 -0.20 12.87
C LEU A 172 -1.66 -1.69 12.64
N VAL A 173 -0.78 -2.42 11.95
CA VAL A 173 -0.90 -3.87 11.72
C VAL A 173 -0.08 -4.67 12.74
N ASN A 174 1.19 -4.27 12.97
CA ASN A 174 2.10 -5.05 13.81
C ASN A 174 2.08 -4.67 15.30
N ASN A 175 1.62 -3.47 15.63
CA ASN A 175 1.56 -2.89 16.98
C ASN A 175 2.92 -2.80 17.70
N ASP A 176 4.04 -2.73 16.94
CA ASP A 176 5.38 -2.62 17.50
C ASP A 176 5.73 -1.16 17.85
N LYS A 177 5.38 -0.77 19.08
CA LYS A 177 5.69 0.57 19.61
C LYS A 177 7.19 0.83 19.72
N LYS A 178 8.00 -0.22 20.01
CA LYS A 178 9.46 -0.07 20.14
C LYS A 178 10.11 0.28 18.81
N PHE A 179 9.58 -0.29 17.70
CA PHE A 179 10.03 0.09 16.38
C PHE A 179 9.75 1.57 16.08
N ILE A 180 8.56 2.07 16.44
CA ILE A 180 8.23 3.50 16.29
C ILE A 180 9.17 4.38 17.11
N GLU A 181 9.51 4.00 18.34
CA GLU A 181 10.50 4.72 19.18
C GLU A 181 11.86 4.84 18.49
N GLN A 182 12.30 3.79 17.79
CA GLN A 182 13.57 3.80 17.06
C GLN A 182 13.56 4.74 15.85
N VAL A 183 12.47 4.81 15.09
CA VAL A 183 12.46 5.49 13.77
C VAL A 183 11.91 6.92 13.80
N ILE A 184 11.11 7.30 14.78
CA ILE A 184 10.47 8.63 14.83
C ILE A 184 11.46 9.81 14.81
N PRO A 185 12.68 9.74 15.40
CA PRO A 185 13.64 10.83 15.28
C PRO A 185 14.11 11.07 13.85
N ALA A 186 14.33 10.00 13.08
CA ALA A 186 14.73 10.09 11.68
C ALA A 186 13.58 10.59 10.80
N LEU A 187 12.36 10.10 11.00
CA LEU A 187 11.14 10.56 10.31
C LEU A 187 10.90 12.06 10.56
N ASN A 188 11.01 12.53 11.81
CA ASN A 188 10.91 13.96 12.14
C ASN A 188 12.01 14.80 11.46
N THR A 189 13.20 14.23 11.25
CA THR A 189 14.29 14.90 10.53
C THR A 189 14.00 14.95 9.03
N ASP A 190 13.55 13.86 8.45
CA ASP A 190 13.12 13.75 7.05
C ASP A 190 12.04 14.79 6.70
N TYR A 191 10.99 14.89 7.52
CA TYR A 191 9.93 15.89 7.32
C TYR A 191 10.48 17.33 7.29
N ARG A 192 11.41 17.67 8.20
CA ARG A 192 12.02 19.01 8.24
C ARG A 192 12.92 19.27 7.02
N GLN A 193 13.56 18.25 6.49
CA GLN A 193 14.35 18.38 5.25
C GLN A 193 13.42 18.68 4.07
N TRP A 194 12.27 18.02 3.96
CA TRP A 194 11.25 18.35 2.95
C TRP A 194 10.79 19.81 3.06
N GLU A 195 10.58 20.33 4.29
CA GLU A 195 10.25 21.75 4.50
C GLU A 195 11.36 22.67 3.98
N ALA A 196 12.61 22.36 4.32
CA ALA A 196 13.76 23.17 3.88
C ALA A 196 13.95 23.14 2.35
N GLU A 197 13.69 22.01 1.70
CA GLU A 197 13.94 21.83 0.27
C GLU A 197 12.78 22.30 -0.62
N LYS A 198 11.54 22.10 -0.18
CA LYS A 198 10.36 22.19 -1.05
C LYS A 198 9.24 23.10 -0.56
N GLN A 199 9.27 23.59 0.67
CA GLN A 199 8.20 24.46 1.17
C GLN A 199 8.38 25.90 0.65
N LEU A 200 7.28 26.46 0.16
CA LEU A 200 7.20 27.85 -0.28
C LEU A 200 6.86 28.78 0.90
N PRO A 201 7.06 30.12 0.78
CA PRO A 201 6.59 31.08 1.77
C PRO A 201 5.09 30.96 2.09
N SER A 202 4.27 30.50 1.13
CA SER A 202 2.84 30.19 1.30
C SER A 202 2.56 28.98 2.18
N LYS A 203 3.58 28.28 2.67
CA LYS A 203 3.53 27.00 3.40
C LYS A 203 3.08 25.78 2.58
N LEU A 204 2.67 25.96 1.32
CA LEU A 204 2.50 24.85 0.39
C LEU A 204 3.83 24.33 -0.14
N PHE A 205 3.84 23.09 -0.59
CA PHE A 205 5.02 22.47 -1.19
C PHE A 205 4.92 22.50 -2.72
N TRP A 206 6.09 22.62 -3.35
CA TRP A 206 6.24 22.53 -4.81
C TRP A 206 6.99 21.27 -5.22
N GLN A 207 6.73 20.77 -6.42
CA GLN A 207 7.50 19.67 -6.97
C GLN A 207 7.52 19.70 -8.49
N PHE A 208 8.56 19.11 -9.09
CA PHE A 208 8.60 18.78 -10.51
C PHE A 208 7.87 17.45 -10.76
N ASP A 209 7.27 17.31 -11.94
CA ASP A 209 6.56 16.08 -12.34
C ASP A 209 7.45 14.83 -12.24
N VAL A 210 8.68 14.88 -12.79
CA VAL A 210 9.66 13.81 -12.72
C VAL A 210 10.04 13.41 -11.29
N ARG A 211 9.85 14.30 -10.33
CA ARG A 211 10.14 14.04 -8.90
C ARG A 211 8.91 13.61 -8.10
N ASP A 212 7.74 13.71 -8.69
CA ASP A 212 6.53 13.02 -8.22
C ASP A 212 6.43 11.60 -8.82
N ALA A 213 7.40 11.18 -9.65
CA ALA A 213 7.37 9.98 -10.48
C ALA A 213 6.16 9.97 -11.45
N MET A 214 5.82 11.15 -12.00
CA MET A 214 4.66 11.40 -12.87
C MET A 214 5.10 12.19 -14.12
N GLU A 215 6.15 11.69 -14.76
CA GLU A 215 6.79 12.32 -15.92
C GLU A 215 5.80 12.47 -17.08
N GLU A 216 5.85 13.62 -17.75
CA GLU A 216 5.00 13.93 -18.90
C GLU A 216 3.51 14.09 -18.55
N SER A 217 3.17 14.28 -17.26
CA SER A 217 1.83 14.71 -16.89
C SER A 217 1.48 16.05 -17.57
N ILE A 218 0.22 16.25 -17.97
CA ILE A 218 -0.22 17.44 -18.75
C ILE A 218 0.09 18.73 -17.98
N SER A 219 -0.12 18.74 -16.66
CA SER A 219 0.18 19.87 -15.79
C SER A 219 1.64 19.91 -15.33
N GLY A 220 2.45 18.94 -15.76
CA GLY A 220 3.81 18.73 -15.29
C GLY A 220 4.78 19.81 -15.76
N SER A 221 5.94 19.87 -15.11
CA SER A 221 7.09 20.65 -15.54
C SER A 221 8.34 20.18 -14.83
N ARG A 222 9.46 20.21 -15.56
CA ARG A 222 10.80 19.91 -15.01
C ARG A 222 11.56 21.16 -14.55
N ILE A 223 10.98 22.35 -14.77
CA ILE A 223 11.64 23.63 -14.47
C ILE A 223 10.74 24.59 -13.65
N VAL A 224 9.41 24.44 -13.73
CA VAL A 224 8.47 25.31 -13.02
C VAL A 224 8.10 24.69 -11.66
N LYS A 225 8.22 25.47 -10.60
CA LYS A 225 7.90 25.07 -9.22
C LYS A 225 6.39 25.07 -8.96
N ASN A 226 5.69 24.13 -9.56
CA ASN A 226 4.24 23.97 -9.42
C ASN A 226 3.85 23.45 -8.02
N LYS A 227 2.75 23.96 -7.46
CA LYS A 227 2.09 23.42 -6.28
C LYS A 227 1.21 22.27 -6.73
N ARG A 228 1.58 21.05 -6.36
CA ARG A 228 0.91 19.84 -6.84
C ARG A 228 0.10 19.17 -5.74
N PRO A 229 -1.09 18.65 -6.02
CA PRO A 229 -1.87 17.86 -5.05
C PRO A 229 -1.09 16.70 -4.44
N THR A 230 -0.22 16.03 -5.21
CA THR A 230 0.64 14.91 -4.77
C THR A 230 1.46 15.25 -3.54
N ILE A 231 2.52 16.04 -3.69
CA ILE A 231 3.45 16.33 -2.59
C ILE A 231 2.75 16.99 -1.39
N ASN A 232 1.74 17.85 -1.64
CA ASN A 232 1.01 18.50 -0.55
C ASN A 232 0.15 17.52 0.25
N SER A 233 -0.45 16.51 -0.41
CA SER A 233 -1.18 15.45 0.28
C SER A 233 -0.24 14.50 1.03
N TYR A 234 0.92 14.18 0.46
CA TYR A 234 1.93 13.36 1.13
C TYR A 234 2.42 14.04 2.41
N MET A 235 2.79 15.32 2.33
CA MET A 235 3.24 16.08 3.50
C MET A 235 2.15 16.27 4.55
N TYR A 236 0.89 16.37 4.14
CA TYR A 236 -0.25 16.33 5.06
C TYR A 236 -0.36 14.98 5.78
N GLY A 237 -0.36 13.88 5.03
CA GLY A 237 -0.40 12.52 5.58
C GLY A 237 0.76 12.25 6.54
N ASN A 238 1.97 12.66 6.15
CA ASN A 238 3.18 12.55 6.98
C ASN A 238 3.05 13.35 8.29
N ALA A 239 2.53 14.58 8.25
CA ALA A 239 2.30 15.36 9.47
C ALA A 239 1.27 14.71 10.40
N VAL A 240 0.16 14.18 9.85
CA VAL A 240 -0.85 13.43 10.62
C VAL A 240 -0.21 12.21 11.26
N ALA A 241 0.58 11.44 10.52
CA ALA A 241 1.25 10.23 11.01
C ALA A 241 2.26 10.53 12.12
N LEU A 242 3.12 11.53 11.93
CA LEU A 242 4.08 11.98 12.98
C LEU A 242 3.37 12.42 14.25
N SER A 243 2.27 13.17 14.14
CA SER A 243 1.46 13.56 15.30
C SER A 243 0.89 12.35 16.04
N LYS A 244 0.40 11.35 15.30
CA LYS A 244 -0.16 10.11 15.90
C LYS A 244 0.92 9.25 16.53
N MET A 245 2.05 9.04 15.86
CA MET A 245 3.20 8.29 16.42
C MET A 245 3.74 8.97 17.67
N ALA A 246 3.90 10.29 17.67
CA ALA A 246 4.30 11.04 18.86
C ALA A 246 3.29 10.91 20.00
N SER A 247 1.98 10.88 19.69
CA SER A 247 0.94 10.66 20.70
C SER A 247 1.03 9.27 21.35
N LEU A 248 1.34 8.23 20.57
CA LEU A 248 1.57 6.87 21.09
C LEU A 248 2.74 6.81 22.07
N LEU A 249 3.76 7.64 21.85
CA LEU A 249 4.98 7.69 22.64
C LEU A 249 4.91 8.70 23.81
N GLY A 250 3.84 9.50 23.91
CA GLY A 250 3.72 10.55 24.92
C GLY A 250 4.62 11.78 24.65
N ILE A 251 5.06 12.01 23.40
CA ILE A 251 5.93 13.14 23.02
C ILE A 251 5.08 14.32 22.60
N ASP A 252 4.48 15.03 23.59
CA ASP A 252 3.49 16.07 23.34
C ASP A 252 4.01 17.24 22.49
N SER A 253 5.28 17.64 22.62
CA SER A 253 5.87 18.70 21.81
C SER A 253 5.84 18.37 20.31
N VAL A 254 6.21 17.15 19.92
CA VAL A 254 6.19 16.67 18.54
C VAL A 254 4.75 16.49 18.06
N LYS A 255 3.89 15.88 18.88
CA LYS A 255 2.46 15.70 18.58
C LYS A 255 1.79 17.04 18.25
N ASN A 256 1.93 18.04 19.12
CA ASN A 256 1.28 19.34 18.95
C ASN A 256 1.83 20.10 17.73
N LYS A 257 3.16 20.05 17.51
CA LYS A 257 3.81 20.64 16.34
C LYS A 257 3.20 20.10 15.04
N TYR A 258 3.14 18.78 14.89
CA TYR A 258 2.68 18.17 13.63
C TYR A 258 1.16 18.16 13.47
N SER A 259 0.40 18.13 14.57
CA SER A 259 -1.05 18.38 14.51
C SER A 259 -1.37 19.76 13.95
N LYS A 260 -0.67 20.81 14.43
CA LYS A 260 -0.83 22.17 13.90
C LYS A 260 -0.47 22.27 12.41
N LYS A 261 0.66 21.65 12.00
CA LYS A 261 1.08 21.61 10.58
C LYS A 261 0.04 20.90 9.70
N ALA A 262 -0.51 19.79 10.15
CA ALA A 262 -1.54 19.07 9.42
C ALA A 262 -2.81 19.91 9.24
N ILE A 263 -3.28 20.59 10.28
CA ILE A 263 -4.47 21.47 10.21
C ILE A 263 -4.23 22.62 9.24
N GLU A 264 -3.06 23.28 9.32
CA GLU A 264 -2.68 24.38 8.44
C GLU A 264 -2.60 23.92 6.97
N LEU A 265 -1.90 22.81 6.72
CA LEU A 265 -1.72 22.30 5.36
C LEU A 265 -3.02 21.79 4.74
N LYS A 266 -3.90 21.15 5.53
CA LYS A 266 -5.25 20.78 5.09
C LYS A 266 -6.01 22.00 4.57
N LYS A 267 -6.04 23.08 5.36
CA LYS A 267 -6.71 24.33 4.94
C LYS A 267 -6.10 24.89 3.68
N LEU A 268 -4.78 25.00 3.61
CA LEU A 268 -4.07 25.58 2.46
C LEU A 268 -4.30 24.77 1.17
N VAL A 269 -4.32 23.43 1.25
CA VAL A 269 -4.60 22.57 0.09
C VAL A 269 -6.02 22.79 -0.40
N GLN A 270 -7.02 22.83 0.49
CA GLN A 270 -8.41 23.07 0.11
C GLN A 270 -8.62 24.47 -0.48
N ASP A 271 -8.02 25.50 0.14
CA ASP A 271 -8.20 26.88 -0.34
C ASP A 271 -7.43 27.18 -1.63
N SER A 272 -6.33 26.47 -1.88
CA SER A 272 -5.40 26.84 -2.97
C SER A 272 -5.36 25.86 -4.13
N LEU A 273 -5.64 24.58 -3.91
CA LEU A 273 -5.54 23.56 -4.96
C LEU A 273 -6.90 23.02 -5.42
N TRP A 274 -7.97 23.33 -4.70
CA TRP A 274 -9.32 23.07 -5.19
C TRP A 274 -9.73 24.14 -6.20
N ASN A 275 -10.11 23.72 -7.40
CA ASN A 275 -10.67 24.57 -8.45
C ASN A 275 -12.19 24.39 -8.50
N ASP A 276 -12.93 25.38 -8.03
CA ASP A 276 -14.41 25.34 -8.01
C ASP A 276 -15.01 25.18 -9.41
N SER A 277 -14.44 25.85 -10.41
CA SER A 277 -14.93 25.77 -11.80
C SER A 277 -14.75 24.37 -12.39
N ALA A 278 -13.65 23.71 -12.07
CA ALA A 278 -13.40 22.35 -12.50
C ALA A 278 -14.05 21.30 -11.57
N SER A 279 -14.46 21.69 -10.36
CA SER A 279 -14.85 20.80 -9.26
C SER A 279 -13.79 19.71 -9.04
N PHE A 280 -12.50 20.11 -8.95
CA PHE A 280 -11.38 19.16 -8.91
C PHE A 280 -10.16 19.76 -8.21
N PHE A 281 -9.36 18.93 -7.53
CA PHE A 281 -8.04 19.33 -7.07
C PHE A 281 -7.06 19.32 -8.24
N GLN A 282 -6.49 20.48 -8.53
CA GLN A 282 -5.61 20.68 -9.69
C GLN A 282 -4.27 21.26 -9.28
N VAL A 283 -3.30 21.12 -10.16
CA VAL A 283 -2.00 21.77 -10.04
C VAL A 283 -2.15 23.27 -10.16
N ARG A 284 -1.51 24.03 -9.26
CA ARG A 284 -1.49 25.49 -9.27
C ARG A 284 -0.10 26.00 -9.63
N ARG A 285 -0.02 26.86 -10.64
CA ARG A 285 1.21 27.45 -11.13
C ARG A 285 1.71 28.57 -10.21
N PRO A 286 2.99 29.00 -10.34
CA PRO A 286 3.54 30.09 -9.51
C PRO A 286 2.79 31.43 -9.66
N ASP A 287 2.27 31.73 -10.84
CA ASP A 287 1.46 32.92 -11.15
C ASP A 287 0.06 32.91 -10.51
N GLY A 288 -0.30 31.80 -9.87
CA GLY A 288 -1.62 31.62 -9.25
C GLY A 288 -2.70 31.05 -10.18
N SER A 289 -2.41 30.78 -11.45
CA SER A 289 -3.35 30.09 -12.34
C SER A 289 -3.43 28.60 -12.02
N PHE A 290 -4.57 27.96 -12.31
CA PHE A 290 -4.68 26.51 -12.34
C PHE A 290 -4.16 25.96 -13.66
N ALA A 291 -3.61 24.74 -13.63
CA ALA A 291 -3.49 23.95 -14.83
C ALA A 291 -4.90 23.61 -15.34
N ASP A 292 -5.06 23.52 -16.66
CA ASP A 292 -6.36 23.29 -17.31
C ASP A 292 -6.80 21.82 -17.32
N ALA A 293 -5.91 20.89 -16.99
CA ALA A 293 -6.17 19.45 -16.97
C ALA A 293 -6.68 18.97 -15.60
N ARG A 294 -7.68 18.08 -15.60
CA ARG A 294 -7.91 17.18 -14.48
C ARG A 294 -7.03 15.96 -14.67
N GLU A 295 -6.27 15.62 -13.63
CA GLU A 295 -5.35 14.48 -13.64
C GLU A 295 -5.59 13.61 -12.42
N GLU A 296 -5.29 12.31 -12.52
CA GLU A 296 -5.55 11.31 -11.47
C GLU A 296 -4.93 11.70 -10.12
N LEU A 297 -3.83 12.44 -10.14
CA LEU A 297 -3.20 13.02 -8.94
C LEU A 297 -4.15 13.89 -8.08
N GLY A 298 -5.23 14.40 -8.65
CA GLY A 298 -6.25 15.14 -7.92
C GLY A 298 -7.11 14.27 -6.98
N PHE A 299 -7.09 12.93 -7.11
CA PHE A 299 -7.75 12.02 -6.18
C PHE A 299 -6.90 11.69 -4.95
N ILE A 300 -5.59 11.97 -4.97
CA ILE A 300 -4.66 11.65 -3.87
C ILE A 300 -5.04 12.30 -2.52
N PRO A 301 -5.62 13.51 -2.43
CA PRO A 301 -6.05 14.06 -1.16
C PRO A 301 -6.95 13.13 -0.33
N TRP A 302 -7.82 12.32 -0.97
CA TRP A 302 -8.69 11.36 -0.27
C TRP A 302 -7.93 10.17 0.31
N TYR A 303 -6.82 9.76 -0.29
CA TYR A 303 -5.96 8.70 0.26
C TYR A 303 -5.60 9.00 1.73
N PHE A 304 -5.35 10.27 2.05
CA PHE A 304 -4.94 10.76 3.38
C PHE A 304 -6.09 11.35 4.21
N LYS A 305 -7.34 11.24 3.78
CA LYS A 305 -8.52 11.88 4.43
C LYS A 305 -8.38 13.40 4.55
N LEU A 306 -7.73 14.04 3.57
CA LEU A 306 -7.46 15.48 3.62
C LEU A 306 -8.73 16.31 3.39
N PRO A 307 -9.57 16.08 2.35
CA PRO A 307 -10.73 16.93 2.11
C PRO A 307 -11.74 16.88 3.26
N ASP A 308 -12.43 18.00 3.47
CA ASP A 308 -13.60 18.03 4.36
C ASP A 308 -14.75 17.20 3.76
N ASP A 309 -15.64 16.72 4.62
CA ASP A 309 -16.82 15.97 4.19
C ASP A 309 -17.91 16.93 3.64
N LYS A 310 -17.72 17.39 2.39
CA LYS A 310 -18.61 18.32 1.70
C LYS A 310 -19.09 17.75 0.37
N PRO A 311 -20.39 17.95 0.00
CA PRO A 311 -20.92 17.50 -1.31
C PRO A 311 -20.12 18.03 -2.49
N ALA A 312 -19.62 19.28 -2.42
CA ALA A 312 -18.83 19.90 -3.48
C ALA A 312 -17.56 19.08 -3.79
N TYR A 313 -16.84 18.63 -2.75
CA TYR A 313 -15.64 17.81 -2.94
C TYR A 313 -15.99 16.41 -3.45
N ALA A 314 -17.06 15.78 -2.93
CA ALA A 314 -17.48 14.46 -3.38
C ALA A 314 -17.83 14.42 -4.88
N LYS A 315 -18.31 15.54 -5.45
CA LYS A 315 -18.64 15.65 -6.87
C LYS A 315 -17.44 15.39 -7.80
N GLN A 316 -16.20 15.61 -7.33
CA GLN A 316 -15.00 15.27 -8.11
C GLN A 316 -15.03 13.82 -8.60
N TRP A 317 -15.55 12.90 -7.78
CA TRP A 317 -15.53 11.48 -8.07
C TRP A 317 -16.43 11.06 -9.24
N ASP A 318 -17.36 11.92 -9.67
CA ASP A 318 -18.16 11.66 -10.87
C ASP A 318 -17.27 11.51 -12.12
N GLN A 319 -16.09 12.15 -12.13
CA GLN A 319 -15.11 12.01 -13.19
C GLN A 319 -14.51 10.60 -13.29
N LEU A 320 -14.50 9.84 -12.21
CA LEU A 320 -13.95 8.47 -12.20
C LEU A 320 -14.73 7.53 -13.12
N THR A 321 -16.04 7.66 -13.17
CA THR A 321 -16.94 6.80 -13.97
C THR A 321 -17.33 7.41 -15.32
N ASP A 322 -16.95 8.66 -15.58
CA ASP A 322 -17.20 9.33 -16.86
C ASP A 322 -16.22 8.83 -17.94
N GLU A 323 -16.74 8.35 -19.06
CA GLU A 323 -15.95 7.88 -20.20
C GLU A 323 -15.11 8.98 -20.87
N LYS A 324 -15.51 10.23 -20.72
CA LYS A 324 -14.71 11.40 -21.12
C LYS A 324 -13.82 11.91 -19.99
N GLY A 325 -14.05 11.43 -18.77
CA GLY A 325 -13.22 11.63 -17.59
C GLY A 325 -12.08 10.61 -17.55
N PHE A 326 -12.09 9.77 -16.52
CA PHE A 326 -11.00 8.81 -16.26
C PHE A 326 -11.36 7.37 -16.60
N ASN A 327 -12.61 7.05 -16.92
CA ASN A 327 -13.03 5.68 -17.20
C ASN A 327 -12.60 5.23 -18.59
N ALA A 328 -11.72 4.24 -18.65
CA ALA A 328 -11.33 3.61 -19.90
C ALA A 328 -11.53 2.08 -19.86
N PRO A 329 -11.55 1.39 -21.02
CA PRO A 329 -11.76 -0.05 -21.07
C PRO A 329 -10.80 -0.87 -20.20
N TRP A 330 -9.53 -0.45 -20.09
CA TRP A 330 -8.48 -1.19 -19.37
C TRP A 330 -8.08 -0.59 -18.03
N GLY A 331 -8.70 0.48 -17.58
CA GLY A 331 -8.44 1.03 -16.26
C GLY A 331 -8.71 2.52 -16.14
N ILE A 332 -8.23 3.09 -15.04
CA ILE A 332 -8.32 4.51 -14.75
C ILE A 332 -7.16 5.21 -15.45
N THR A 333 -7.46 6.23 -16.26
CA THR A 333 -6.44 7.01 -16.99
C THR A 333 -5.79 8.06 -16.09
N THR A 334 -4.52 8.38 -16.31
CA THR A 334 -3.80 9.39 -15.50
C THR A 334 -4.23 10.83 -15.79
N ALA A 335 -4.90 11.08 -16.91
CA ALA A 335 -5.49 12.36 -17.25
C ALA A 335 -6.92 12.16 -17.79
N GLU A 336 -7.77 13.22 -17.72
CA GLU A 336 -9.12 13.16 -18.28
C GLU A 336 -9.08 13.02 -19.81
N ARG A 337 -9.85 12.08 -20.34
CA ARG A 337 -9.84 11.68 -21.76
C ARG A 337 -10.36 12.75 -22.72
N ARG A 338 -11.07 13.76 -22.22
CA ARG A 338 -11.56 14.89 -23.01
C ARG A 338 -10.52 15.98 -23.25
N HIS A 339 -9.37 15.94 -22.54
CA HIS A 339 -8.36 16.98 -22.63
C HIS A 339 -7.65 16.94 -24.00
N PRO A 340 -7.44 18.08 -24.68
CA PRO A 340 -6.78 18.09 -26.00
C PRO A 340 -5.38 17.48 -26.02
N LEU A 341 -4.65 17.55 -24.91
CA LEU A 341 -3.31 16.97 -24.76
C LEU A 341 -3.31 15.52 -24.25
N PHE A 342 -4.50 14.89 -24.12
CA PHE A 342 -4.58 13.48 -23.72
C PHE A 342 -3.81 12.59 -24.69
N ARG A 343 -2.86 11.80 -24.16
CA ARG A 343 -2.03 10.87 -24.96
C ARG A 343 -1.25 11.51 -26.10
N THR A 344 -0.86 12.77 -25.96
CA THR A 344 -0.09 13.48 -27.01
C THR A 344 1.36 13.02 -27.07
N HIS A 345 1.88 12.47 -25.96
CA HIS A 345 3.22 11.86 -25.88
C HIS A 345 3.21 10.36 -26.15
N GLY A 346 2.05 9.76 -26.44
CA GLY A 346 1.69 8.36 -26.53
C GLY A 346 2.43 7.50 -27.54
N THR A 347 3.72 7.70 -27.72
CA THR A 347 4.56 6.91 -28.65
C THR A 347 5.48 5.91 -27.93
N GLY A 348 5.35 5.77 -26.60
CA GLY A 348 6.19 4.88 -25.79
C GLY A 348 7.61 5.39 -25.56
N HIS A 349 7.89 6.65 -25.83
CA HIS A 349 9.22 7.24 -25.66
C HIS A 349 9.49 7.76 -24.25
N GLY A 350 8.45 8.12 -23.50
CA GLY A 350 8.54 8.65 -22.14
C GLY A 350 7.82 7.78 -21.11
N CYS A 351 7.47 8.39 -20.00
CA CYS A 351 6.58 7.86 -18.97
C CYS A 351 5.25 8.59 -19.13
N GLU A 352 4.29 7.97 -19.80
CA GLU A 352 3.07 8.61 -20.32
C GLU A 352 2.01 8.85 -19.24
N TRP A 353 2.29 9.81 -18.34
CA TRP A 353 1.31 10.26 -17.34
C TRP A 353 0.26 11.23 -17.90
N ASP A 354 0.28 11.48 -19.19
CA ASP A 354 -0.68 12.27 -19.92
C ASP A 354 -1.94 11.48 -20.37
N GLY A 355 -2.17 10.28 -19.82
CA GLY A 355 -3.38 9.51 -20.09
C GLY A 355 -3.27 7.99 -20.11
N ALA A 356 -2.08 7.41 -20.05
CA ALA A 356 -1.94 5.95 -19.93
C ALA A 356 -2.48 5.42 -18.59
N VAL A 357 -2.78 4.12 -18.51
CA VAL A 357 -3.19 3.46 -17.26
C VAL A 357 -1.95 3.01 -16.48
N TRP A 358 -1.77 3.55 -15.30
CA TRP A 358 -0.66 3.26 -14.42
C TRP A 358 -1.11 2.47 -13.18
N PRO A 359 -0.57 1.27 -12.92
CA PRO A 359 -0.83 0.55 -11.65
C PRO A 359 -0.55 1.37 -10.41
N PHE A 360 0.50 2.23 -10.45
CA PHE A 360 0.84 3.17 -9.38
C PHE A 360 -0.34 4.07 -9.02
N ALA A 361 -0.83 4.84 -9.98
CA ALA A 361 -1.92 5.80 -9.82
C ALA A 361 -3.26 5.09 -9.52
N THR A 362 -3.55 3.99 -10.23
CA THR A 362 -4.75 3.17 -9.98
C THR A 362 -4.81 2.70 -8.52
N THR A 363 -3.66 2.30 -7.93
CA THR A 363 -3.61 1.93 -6.50
C THR A 363 -3.99 3.11 -5.61
N GLN A 364 -3.43 4.31 -5.87
CA GLN A 364 -3.72 5.50 -5.06
C GLN A 364 -5.18 5.92 -5.19
N THR A 365 -5.73 5.89 -6.38
CA THR A 365 -7.12 6.26 -6.64
C THR A 365 -8.10 5.28 -5.98
N LEU A 366 -7.86 3.97 -6.08
CA LEU A 366 -8.69 2.96 -5.41
C LEU A 366 -8.61 3.07 -3.89
N LYS A 367 -7.42 3.36 -3.32
CA LYS A 367 -7.28 3.65 -1.88
C LYS A 367 -8.09 4.89 -1.50
N GLY A 368 -7.99 5.97 -2.28
CA GLY A 368 -8.78 7.19 -2.06
C GLY A 368 -10.29 6.93 -2.12
N LEU A 369 -10.74 6.13 -3.10
CA LEU A 369 -12.14 5.73 -3.24
C LEU A 369 -12.62 4.89 -2.04
N ALA A 370 -11.81 3.94 -1.58
CA ALA A 370 -12.14 3.15 -0.40
C ALA A 370 -12.25 4.03 0.86
N VAL A 371 -11.35 5.00 1.01
CA VAL A 371 -11.41 5.99 2.09
C VAL A 371 -12.68 6.84 2.01
N LEU A 372 -13.06 7.32 0.82
CA LEU A 372 -14.32 8.04 0.60
C LEU A 372 -15.51 7.18 1.07
N LEU A 373 -15.59 5.93 0.61
CA LEU A 373 -16.71 5.04 0.89
C LEU A 373 -16.84 4.66 2.36
N THR A 374 -15.73 4.61 3.10
CA THR A 374 -15.73 4.14 4.49
C THR A 374 -15.67 5.26 5.53
N ASN A 375 -15.20 6.46 5.17
CA ASN A 375 -14.97 7.53 6.15
C ASN A 375 -15.80 8.80 5.93
N TYR A 376 -16.44 8.97 4.77
CA TYR A 376 -17.19 10.17 4.44
C TYR A 376 -18.70 9.89 4.37
N GLN A 377 -19.52 10.85 4.75
CA GLN A 377 -20.98 10.78 4.58
C GLN A 377 -21.35 11.16 3.13
N ASN A 378 -20.72 12.23 2.61
CA ASN A 378 -20.91 12.68 1.23
C ASN A 378 -20.01 11.87 0.30
N LYS A 379 -20.60 10.97 -0.46
CA LYS A 379 -19.90 10.03 -1.35
C LYS A 379 -20.16 10.32 -2.86
N GLY A 380 -20.99 11.33 -3.15
CA GLY A 380 -21.44 11.58 -4.53
C GLY A 380 -22.14 10.35 -5.10
N SER A 381 -21.83 10.01 -6.34
CA SER A 381 -22.33 8.83 -7.04
C SER A 381 -21.57 7.54 -6.71
N MET A 382 -20.54 7.59 -5.84
CA MET A 382 -19.67 6.46 -5.54
C MET A 382 -20.33 5.43 -4.62
N THR A 383 -20.16 4.16 -4.97
CA THR A 383 -20.74 3.01 -4.25
C THR A 383 -19.71 1.89 -4.13
N PRO A 384 -19.92 0.90 -3.24
CA PRO A 384 -19.09 -0.30 -3.22
C PRO A 384 -19.03 -1.05 -4.56
N ALA A 385 -20.08 -0.94 -5.39
CA ALA A 385 -20.08 -1.54 -6.72
C ALA A 385 -19.09 -0.86 -7.67
N VAL A 386 -18.95 0.47 -7.62
CA VAL A 386 -17.93 1.20 -8.39
C VAL A 386 -16.53 0.74 -7.96
N PHE A 387 -16.25 0.69 -6.66
CA PHE A 387 -14.97 0.21 -6.14
C PHE A 387 -14.66 -1.22 -6.61
N TYR A 388 -15.63 -2.13 -6.48
CA TYR A 388 -15.48 -3.52 -6.91
C TYR A 388 -15.19 -3.62 -8.42
N ASN A 389 -15.94 -2.92 -9.24
CA ASN A 389 -15.79 -2.96 -10.69
C ASN A 389 -14.42 -2.44 -11.14
N GLU A 390 -13.93 -1.36 -10.54
CA GLU A 390 -12.61 -0.81 -10.86
C GLU A 390 -11.48 -1.74 -10.35
N LEU A 391 -11.63 -2.34 -9.16
CA LEU A 391 -10.67 -3.33 -8.67
C LEU A 391 -10.66 -4.61 -9.54
N HIS A 392 -11.83 -5.06 -9.99
CA HIS A 392 -11.95 -6.20 -10.93
C HIS A 392 -11.29 -5.88 -12.28
N LYS A 393 -11.54 -4.69 -12.83
CA LYS A 393 -10.88 -4.19 -14.05
C LYS A 393 -9.35 -4.13 -13.85
N TYR A 394 -8.89 -3.63 -12.71
CA TYR A 394 -7.48 -3.62 -12.35
C TYR A 394 -6.90 -5.05 -12.27
N ALA A 395 -7.65 -6.02 -11.74
CA ALA A 395 -7.22 -7.43 -11.78
C ALA A 395 -7.11 -7.95 -13.22
N LEU A 396 -8.11 -7.69 -14.06
CA LEU A 396 -8.12 -8.12 -15.47
C LEU A 396 -6.97 -7.50 -16.28
N SER A 397 -6.54 -6.28 -15.94
CA SER A 397 -5.44 -5.61 -16.63
C SER A 397 -4.08 -6.27 -16.42
N HIS A 398 -3.93 -7.12 -15.39
CA HIS A 398 -2.69 -7.87 -15.13
C HIS A 398 -2.49 -9.05 -16.08
N ILE A 399 -2.50 -8.78 -17.38
CA ILE A 399 -2.35 -9.80 -18.42
C ILE A 399 -1.43 -9.32 -19.56
N LYS A 400 -0.59 -10.21 -20.08
CA LYS A 400 0.16 -10.03 -21.31
C LYS A 400 0.20 -11.34 -22.07
N ARG A 401 -0.24 -11.35 -23.33
CA ARG A 401 -0.25 -12.56 -24.17
C ARG A 401 -0.95 -13.76 -23.50
N GLY A 402 -2.04 -13.50 -22.78
CA GLY A 402 -2.85 -14.54 -22.13
C GLY A 402 -2.34 -15.06 -20.76
N VAL A 403 -1.19 -14.60 -20.28
CA VAL A 403 -0.62 -14.98 -18.98
C VAL A 403 -0.58 -13.79 -18.01
N PRO A 404 -0.59 -14.04 -16.68
CA PRO A 404 -0.42 -12.98 -15.70
C PRO A 404 0.86 -12.18 -15.92
N TYR A 405 0.74 -10.88 -15.86
CA TYR A 405 1.85 -9.95 -16.04
C TYR A 405 1.60 -8.66 -15.26
N LEU A 406 2.68 -8.07 -14.74
CA LEU A 406 2.70 -6.74 -14.15
C LEU A 406 3.83 -5.96 -14.80
N GLY A 407 3.49 -4.84 -15.42
CA GLY A 407 4.42 -3.93 -16.05
C GLY A 407 4.34 -2.51 -15.51
N GLU A 408 4.89 -1.58 -16.25
CA GLU A 408 4.98 -0.17 -15.83
C GLU A 408 3.65 0.55 -16.08
N TYR A 409 3.16 0.58 -17.32
CA TYR A 409 1.88 1.21 -17.69
C TYR A 409 1.32 0.63 -19.00
N GLN A 410 0.03 0.87 -19.22
CA GLN A 410 -0.74 0.28 -20.30
C GLN A 410 -1.45 1.33 -21.15
N ASP A 411 -1.68 0.96 -22.41
CA ASP A 411 -2.61 1.63 -23.29
C ASP A 411 -4.06 1.44 -22.78
N GLU A 412 -4.79 2.53 -22.65
CA GLU A 412 -6.10 2.57 -22.02
C GLU A 412 -7.21 1.89 -22.85
N LYS A 413 -7.01 1.72 -24.18
CA LYS A 413 -7.98 1.11 -25.10
C LYS A 413 -7.75 -0.37 -25.30
N THR A 414 -6.50 -0.79 -25.37
CA THR A 414 -6.10 -2.14 -25.78
C THR A 414 -5.57 -2.99 -24.65
N GLY A 415 -5.13 -2.38 -23.53
CA GLY A 415 -4.44 -3.05 -22.44
C GLY A 415 -3.01 -3.49 -22.79
N TYR A 416 -2.48 -3.02 -23.93
CA TYR A 416 -1.11 -3.31 -24.30
C TYR A 416 -0.14 -2.62 -23.31
N TRP A 417 0.82 -3.39 -22.79
CA TRP A 417 1.86 -2.85 -21.92
C TRP A 417 2.89 -2.08 -22.76
N LEU A 418 2.85 -0.77 -22.69
CA LEU A 418 3.60 0.14 -23.57
C LEU A 418 5.12 -0.02 -23.48
N LYS A 419 5.61 -0.49 -22.32
CA LYS A 419 7.02 -0.90 -22.15
C LYS A 419 7.17 -2.39 -21.83
N GLY A 420 6.17 -3.19 -22.17
CA GLY A 420 6.10 -4.59 -21.76
C GLY A 420 7.20 -5.49 -22.30
N ASP A 421 7.87 -5.11 -23.39
CA ASP A 421 9.00 -5.86 -23.96
C ASP A 421 10.37 -5.37 -23.43
N ASN A 422 10.40 -4.30 -22.64
CA ASN A 422 11.59 -3.89 -21.91
C ASN A 422 11.73 -4.75 -20.63
N PRO A 423 12.84 -5.48 -20.44
CA PRO A 423 13.06 -6.30 -19.24
C PRO A 423 12.90 -5.53 -17.92
N ARG A 424 13.19 -4.23 -17.92
CA ARG A 424 12.99 -3.35 -16.76
C ARG A 424 11.53 -3.29 -16.31
N SER A 425 10.58 -3.35 -17.25
CA SER A 425 9.16 -3.24 -16.99
C SER A 425 8.53 -4.52 -16.42
N SER A 426 9.21 -5.67 -16.49
CA SER A 426 8.67 -6.94 -16.00
C SER A 426 8.63 -6.97 -14.47
N TYR A 427 7.46 -7.33 -13.93
CA TYR A 427 7.21 -7.44 -12.48
C TYR A 427 7.35 -6.11 -11.72
N TYR A 428 7.07 -4.97 -12.36
CA TYR A 428 7.32 -3.64 -11.85
C TYR A 428 6.67 -3.40 -10.46
N ASN A 429 7.48 -3.26 -9.41
CA ASN A 429 7.01 -3.22 -8.02
C ASN A 429 6.75 -1.78 -7.54
N HIS A 430 5.83 -1.09 -8.18
CA HIS A 430 5.47 0.31 -7.87
C HIS A 430 3.99 0.52 -7.52
N SER A 431 3.30 -0.54 -7.13
CA SER A 431 1.85 -0.48 -6.89
C SER A 431 1.42 -1.54 -5.89
N GLY A 432 0.24 -1.39 -5.28
CA GLY A 432 -0.39 -2.35 -4.39
C GLY A 432 -1.61 -3.01 -5.04
N PHE A 433 -1.89 -4.24 -4.65
CA PHE A 433 -3.11 -4.96 -4.97
C PHE A 433 -3.61 -5.79 -3.78
N CYS A 434 -2.68 -6.46 -3.09
CA CYS A 434 -3.03 -7.31 -1.96
C CYS A 434 -3.55 -6.48 -0.79
N ASP A 435 -2.97 -5.30 -0.58
CA ASP A 435 -3.49 -4.35 0.41
C ASP A 435 -4.90 -3.86 0.07
N LEU A 436 -5.22 -3.59 -1.20
CA LEU A 436 -6.57 -3.24 -1.65
C LEU A 436 -7.57 -4.38 -1.38
N VAL A 437 -7.15 -5.63 -1.55
CA VAL A 437 -8.01 -6.79 -1.25
C VAL A 437 -8.22 -6.93 0.25
N ILE A 438 -7.15 -6.90 1.05
CA ILE A 438 -7.21 -7.14 2.50
C ILE A 438 -7.88 -5.96 3.21
N ASN A 439 -7.33 -4.76 3.03
CA ASN A 439 -7.74 -3.56 3.77
C ASN A 439 -9.06 -2.97 3.25
N ASP A 440 -9.34 -3.08 1.95
CA ASP A 440 -10.45 -2.34 1.35
C ASP A 440 -11.57 -3.26 0.88
N LEU A 441 -11.32 -4.28 0.05
CA LEU A 441 -12.37 -5.16 -0.45
C LEU A 441 -12.95 -6.04 0.67
N VAL A 442 -12.12 -6.80 1.39
CA VAL A 442 -12.54 -7.58 2.58
C VAL A 442 -12.76 -6.67 3.76
N GLY A 443 -11.98 -5.60 3.85
CA GLY A 443 -12.23 -4.47 4.72
C GLY A 443 -11.63 -4.59 6.13
N LEU A 444 -10.54 -5.34 6.32
CA LEU A 444 -9.80 -5.31 7.58
C LEU A 444 -9.12 -3.95 7.75
N LYS A 445 -9.68 -3.11 8.63
CA LYS A 445 -9.22 -1.73 8.87
C LYS A 445 -8.28 -1.68 10.07
N PRO A 446 -6.96 -1.51 9.86
CA PRO A 446 -6.01 -1.46 10.97
C PRO A 446 -6.21 -0.24 11.88
N ARG A 447 -6.05 -0.46 13.20
CA ARG A 447 -6.31 0.52 14.27
C ARG A 447 -5.15 0.54 15.26
N ALA A 448 -5.01 1.66 15.97
CA ALA A 448 -4.01 1.81 17.04
C ALA A 448 -4.54 1.33 18.42
N ASP A 449 -5.83 1.13 18.55
CA ASP A 449 -6.48 0.62 19.78
C ASP A 449 -6.66 -0.91 19.71
N ASN A 450 -7.05 -1.52 20.82
CA ASN A 450 -7.28 -2.97 20.89
C ASN A 450 -8.65 -3.37 20.31
N MET A 451 -8.95 -2.86 19.09
CA MET A 451 -10.18 -3.15 18.36
C MET A 451 -9.86 -3.79 17.01
N LEU A 452 -10.71 -4.72 16.60
CA LEU A 452 -10.75 -5.29 15.25
C LEU A 452 -11.92 -4.67 14.49
N GLU A 453 -11.59 -3.95 13.42
CA GLU A 453 -12.60 -3.33 12.56
C GLU A 453 -12.62 -4.01 11.20
N VAL A 454 -13.79 -4.44 10.74
CA VAL A 454 -13.98 -5.00 9.40
C VAL A 454 -15.12 -4.28 8.71
N PHE A 455 -14.81 -3.59 7.62
CA PHE A 455 -15.77 -2.82 6.80
C PHE A 455 -15.69 -3.26 5.34
N PRO A 456 -16.39 -4.36 4.94
CA PRO A 456 -16.32 -4.88 3.58
C PRO A 456 -16.88 -3.91 2.54
N LEU A 457 -16.17 -3.74 1.43
CA LEU A 457 -16.64 -3.03 0.22
C LEU A 457 -17.12 -4.01 -0.87
N ILE A 458 -17.34 -5.28 -0.54
CA ILE A 458 -17.96 -6.24 -1.44
C ILE A 458 -19.43 -5.86 -1.61
N PRO A 459 -19.92 -5.61 -2.84
CA PRO A 459 -21.32 -5.25 -3.06
C PRO A 459 -22.26 -6.33 -2.53
N GLN A 460 -23.43 -5.92 -2.06
CA GLN A 460 -24.43 -6.86 -1.53
C GLN A 460 -24.81 -7.87 -2.61
N ASN A 461 -24.81 -9.16 -2.28
CA ASN A 461 -25.09 -10.29 -3.18
C ASN A 461 -24.07 -10.54 -4.29
N GLN A 462 -22.97 -9.80 -4.39
CA GLN A 462 -21.92 -10.02 -5.40
C GLN A 462 -21.30 -11.40 -5.25
N TRP A 463 -20.94 -11.76 -4.02
CA TRP A 463 -20.32 -13.05 -3.72
C TRP A 463 -21.18 -13.89 -2.78
N LYS A 464 -21.26 -15.18 -3.07
CA LYS A 464 -21.91 -16.17 -2.18
C LYS A 464 -20.98 -16.61 -1.05
N TRP A 465 -19.68 -16.47 -1.23
CA TRP A 465 -18.66 -16.87 -0.27
C TRP A 465 -17.34 -16.14 -0.54
N PHE A 466 -16.54 -15.92 0.50
CA PHE A 466 -15.12 -15.61 0.46
C PHE A 466 -14.48 -15.95 1.80
N ALA A 467 -13.15 -16.09 1.81
CA ALA A 467 -12.37 -16.16 3.02
C ALA A 467 -11.05 -15.39 2.85
N LEU A 468 -10.74 -14.56 3.82
CA LEU A 468 -9.41 -14.04 4.09
C LEU A 468 -8.92 -14.70 5.37
N ASP A 469 -7.79 -15.38 5.30
CA ASP A 469 -7.36 -16.27 6.37
C ASP A 469 -5.90 -16.06 6.73
N ASN A 470 -5.55 -16.37 7.98
CA ASN A 470 -4.17 -16.33 8.47
C ASN A 470 -3.54 -14.93 8.39
N VAL A 471 -4.31 -13.86 8.59
CA VAL A 471 -3.77 -12.50 8.68
C VAL A 471 -3.16 -12.28 10.06
N LEU A 472 -1.89 -11.93 10.12
CA LEU A 472 -1.25 -11.54 11.39
C LEU A 472 -1.58 -10.07 11.70
N TYR A 473 -2.31 -9.85 12.80
CA TYR A 473 -2.75 -8.53 13.22
C TYR A 473 -2.62 -8.39 14.74
N HIS A 474 -1.85 -7.44 15.22
CA HIS A 474 -1.53 -7.24 16.66
C HIS A 474 -1.05 -8.54 17.34
N GLY A 475 -0.28 -9.36 16.62
CA GLY A 475 0.25 -10.63 17.14
C GLY A 475 -0.74 -11.79 17.12
N GLN A 476 -2.00 -11.58 16.78
CA GLN A 476 -3.06 -12.60 16.69
C GLN A 476 -3.38 -12.94 15.23
N ARG A 477 -3.85 -14.16 14.98
CA ARG A 477 -4.25 -14.61 13.64
C ARG A 477 -5.72 -14.38 13.41
N ILE A 478 -6.02 -13.52 12.42
CA ILE A 478 -7.39 -13.17 12.06
C ILE A 478 -7.81 -13.96 10.82
N SER A 479 -9.03 -14.50 10.86
CA SER A 479 -9.70 -15.06 9.68
C SER A 479 -11.10 -14.45 9.54
N ILE A 480 -11.40 -13.99 8.32
CA ILE A 480 -12.67 -13.33 7.98
C ILE A 480 -13.34 -14.18 6.90
N LEU A 481 -14.52 -14.71 7.21
CA LEU A 481 -15.21 -15.68 6.39
C LEU A 481 -16.64 -15.25 6.11
N TRP A 482 -17.03 -15.30 4.85
CA TRP A 482 -18.41 -15.18 4.41
C TRP A 482 -18.83 -16.46 3.71
N ASP A 483 -19.89 -17.10 4.17
CA ASP A 483 -20.54 -18.23 3.51
C ASP A 483 -22.05 -18.10 3.62
N LYS A 484 -22.69 -17.64 2.53
CA LYS A 484 -24.14 -17.33 2.53
C LYS A 484 -24.99 -18.54 2.89
N THR A 485 -24.55 -19.74 2.52
CA THR A 485 -25.28 -20.99 2.73
C THR A 485 -24.70 -21.89 3.81
N GLY A 486 -23.42 -21.72 4.15
CA GLY A 486 -22.68 -22.59 5.05
C GLY A 486 -22.12 -23.85 4.38
N SER A 487 -22.37 -24.03 3.06
CA SER A 487 -21.99 -25.24 2.33
C SER A 487 -20.57 -25.20 1.75
N LYS A 488 -19.98 -24.01 1.62
CA LYS A 488 -18.65 -23.86 1.02
C LYS A 488 -17.51 -24.25 1.97
N TYR A 489 -17.58 -23.75 3.20
CA TYR A 489 -16.49 -23.95 4.18
C TYR A 489 -16.88 -24.94 5.29
N HIS A 490 -18.14 -25.33 5.40
CA HIS A 490 -18.65 -26.21 6.45
C HIS A 490 -18.38 -25.69 7.87
N LYS A 491 -18.30 -24.35 8.01
CA LYS A 491 -18.15 -23.65 9.29
C LYS A 491 -19.46 -22.98 9.78
N GLY A 492 -20.59 -23.29 9.08
CA GLY A 492 -21.90 -22.67 9.26
C GLY A 492 -22.08 -21.45 8.35
N LYS A 493 -23.33 -21.00 8.21
CA LYS A 493 -23.71 -19.88 7.34
C LYS A 493 -23.46 -18.52 7.97
N GLY A 494 -23.18 -17.52 7.13
CA GLY A 494 -23.10 -16.12 7.51
C GLY A 494 -21.69 -15.53 7.43
N PHE A 495 -21.56 -14.33 7.96
CA PHE A 495 -20.31 -13.61 8.11
C PHE A 495 -19.71 -13.94 9.48
N ILE A 496 -18.51 -14.51 9.49
CA ILE A 496 -17.86 -15.05 10.68
C ILE A 496 -16.45 -14.50 10.77
N ILE A 497 -16.07 -14.03 11.96
CA ILE A 497 -14.71 -13.60 12.26
C ILE A 497 -14.11 -14.54 13.30
N TYR A 498 -12.90 -15.00 13.04
CA TYR A 498 -12.11 -15.82 13.95
C TYR A 498 -10.88 -15.04 14.41
N ILE A 499 -10.51 -15.25 15.66
CA ILE A 499 -9.22 -14.85 16.24
C ILE A 499 -8.59 -16.11 16.82
N ASP A 500 -7.35 -16.42 16.39
CA ASP A 500 -6.60 -17.62 16.78
C ASP A 500 -7.49 -18.88 16.69
N GLY A 501 -8.13 -19.09 15.53
CA GLY A 501 -8.98 -20.22 15.23
C GLY A 501 -10.35 -20.25 15.95
N LYS A 502 -10.59 -19.37 16.92
CA LYS A 502 -11.86 -19.31 17.68
C LYS A 502 -12.83 -18.33 17.02
N PRO A 503 -14.08 -18.74 16.74
CA PRO A 503 -15.10 -17.83 16.21
C PRO A 503 -15.53 -16.86 17.31
N ILE A 504 -15.31 -15.55 17.06
CA ILE A 504 -15.66 -14.49 18.02
C ILE A 504 -16.91 -13.72 17.63
N MET A 505 -17.30 -13.78 16.37
CA MET A 505 -18.50 -13.11 15.86
C MET A 505 -19.12 -13.88 14.71
N ARG A 506 -20.45 -13.88 14.68
CA ARG A 506 -21.26 -14.38 13.56
C ARG A 506 -22.46 -13.48 13.32
N CYS A 507 -22.73 -13.16 12.05
CA CYS A 507 -23.98 -12.50 11.66
C CYS A 507 -24.47 -12.98 10.29
N ALA A 508 -25.75 -12.77 10.01
CA ALA A 508 -26.41 -13.30 8.82
C ALA A 508 -26.07 -12.54 7.53
N LYS A 509 -25.54 -11.32 7.62
CA LYS A 509 -25.26 -10.44 6.48
C LYS A 509 -23.85 -9.85 6.59
N LEU A 510 -23.25 -9.57 5.44
CA LEU A 510 -22.04 -8.72 5.39
C LEU A 510 -22.41 -7.32 5.90
N LYS A 511 -21.65 -6.82 6.84
CA LYS A 511 -21.83 -5.47 7.41
C LYS A 511 -20.53 -4.96 8.02
N HIS A 512 -20.47 -3.68 8.27
CA HIS A 512 -19.43 -3.07 9.12
C HIS A 512 -19.54 -3.63 10.54
N VAL A 513 -18.41 -4.06 11.09
CA VAL A 513 -18.30 -4.57 12.47
C VAL A 513 -17.09 -3.96 13.17
N LEU A 514 -17.24 -3.71 14.46
CA LEU A 514 -16.19 -3.26 15.36
C LEU A 514 -16.23 -4.14 16.61
N LEU A 515 -15.13 -4.84 16.90
CA LEU A 515 -15.05 -5.84 17.96
C LEU A 515 -13.84 -5.54 18.85
N LYS A 516 -13.99 -5.73 20.16
CA LYS A 516 -12.86 -5.71 21.07
C LYS A 516 -12.06 -7.01 20.90
N MET A 517 -10.76 -6.90 20.72
CA MET A 517 -9.89 -8.07 20.63
C MET A 517 -9.70 -8.69 22.02
N PRO A 518 -9.58 -10.01 22.13
CA PRO A 518 -9.14 -10.65 23.37
C PRO A 518 -7.78 -10.11 23.81
N VAL A 519 -7.57 -10.02 25.10
CA VAL A 519 -6.28 -9.63 25.70
C VAL A 519 -5.40 -10.87 25.79
#